data_27d02692560c0998fef31e3ac3b1872b
#
_entry.id   27d02692560c0998fef31e3ac3b1872b
#
_cell.length_a   1.000
_cell.length_b   1.000
_cell.length_c   1.000
_cell.angle_alpha   90.00
_cell.angle_beta   90.00
_cell.angle_gamma   90.00
#
_symmetry.space_group_name_H-M   'P 1'
#
loop_
_entity.id
_entity.type
_entity.pdbx_description
1 polymer ?
#
loop_
_entity_poly.entity_id
_entity_poly.type
_entity_poly.pdbx_seq_one_letter_code
_entity_poly.pdbx_strand_id
1 'polypeptide(L)'
;MNIVKNSTLLWKNICFIIEETLIHEATHTSIDAYHYPDRETDGAAWIDAVSKDDGCYISTYARDYPYREDLAELMPLYVAVRYFPDRISSDTRDKILSCNLNRIQYLDSLKLDMSLYQN
;
A
#
# COMPACT_ATOMS: atom_id res chain seq x y z
N MET A 1 -11.33 -23.17 2.43
CA MET A 1 -10.24 -22.96 1.48
C MET A 1 -9.23 -24.08 1.65
N ASN A 2 -8.86 -24.71 0.56
CA ASN A 2 -8.08 -25.94 0.62
C ASN A 2 -6.62 -25.71 0.23
N ILE A 3 -5.93 -24.94 1.05
CA ILE A 3 -4.54 -24.56 0.82
C ILE A 3 -3.61 -25.77 0.85
N VAL A 4 -3.99 -26.82 1.63
CA VAL A 4 -3.13 -27.97 1.88
C VAL A 4 -2.99 -28.87 0.64
N LYS A 5 -3.92 -28.79 -0.31
CA LYS A 5 -3.88 -29.63 -1.52
C LYS A 5 -2.92 -29.11 -2.59
N ASN A 6 -2.41 -27.88 -2.45
CA ASN A 6 -1.52 -27.30 -3.44
C ASN A 6 -0.36 -26.60 -2.74
N SER A 7 0.75 -27.30 -2.57
CA SER A 7 1.93 -26.77 -1.92
C SER A 7 2.52 -25.54 -2.64
N THR A 8 2.41 -25.49 -3.97
CA THR A 8 2.89 -24.34 -4.76
C THR A 8 2.08 -23.10 -4.43
N LEU A 9 0.74 -23.23 -4.33
CA LEU A 9 -0.13 -22.12 -3.95
C LEU A 9 0.14 -21.67 -2.51
N LEU A 10 0.40 -22.61 -1.59
CA LEU A 10 0.74 -22.28 -0.20
C LEU A 10 2.02 -21.46 -0.14
N TRP A 11 3.07 -21.86 -0.84
CA TRP A 11 4.33 -21.12 -0.87
C TRP A 11 4.16 -19.74 -1.46
N LYS A 12 3.41 -19.61 -2.55
CA LYS A 12 3.12 -18.30 -3.16
C LYS A 12 2.40 -17.37 -2.17
N ASN A 13 1.42 -17.89 -1.44
CA ASN A 13 0.68 -17.10 -0.45
C ASN A 13 1.57 -16.69 0.72
N ILE A 14 2.42 -17.58 1.21
CA ILE A 14 3.37 -17.28 2.31
C ILE A 14 4.37 -16.22 1.85
N CYS A 15 4.96 -16.36 0.66
CA CYS A 15 5.90 -15.37 0.13
C CYS A 15 5.24 -14.01 -0.06
N PHE A 16 4.01 -13.97 -0.55
CA PHE A 16 3.27 -12.72 -0.70
C PHE A 16 3.01 -12.04 0.65
N ILE A 17 2.64 -12.80 1.68
CA ILE A 17 2.42 -12.26 3.03
C ILE A 17 3.72 -11.69 3.60
N ILE A 18 4.84 -12.38 3.41
CA ILE A 18 6.15 -11.92 3.88
C ILE A 18 6.55 -10.64 3.15
N GLU A 19 6.40 -10.59 1.82
CA GLU A 19 6.69 -9.39 1.03
C GLU A 19 5.83 -8.22 1.48
N GLU A 20 4.54 -8.45 1.68
CA GLU A 20 3.60 -7.43 2.15
C GLU A 20 4.03 -6.87 3.50
N THR A 21 4.38 -7.73 4.45
CA THR A 21 4.84 -7.32 5.77
C THR A 21 6.14 -6.53 5.69
N LEU A 22 7.10 -6.97 4.87
CA LEU A 22 8.37 -6.27 4.69
C LEU A 22 8.17 -4.90 4.07
N ILE A 23 7.32 -4.77 3.08
CA ILE A 23 7.02 -3.48 2.45
C ILE A 23 6.34 -2.55 3.45
N HIS A 24 5.38 -3.06 4.23
CA HIS A 24 4.71 -2.31 5.29
C HIS A 24 5.73 -1.74 6.29
N GLU A 25 6.58 -2.59 6.84
CA GLU A 25 7.59 -2.18 7.82
C GLU A 25 8.65 -1.25 7.22
N ALA A 26 9.08 -1.52 6.00
CA ALA A 26 10.02 -0.65 5.29
C ALA A 26 9.43 0.74 5.04
N THR A 27 8.14 0.83 4.83
CA THR A 27 7.44 2.11 4.65
C THR A 27 7.56 2.98 5.88
N HIS A 28 7.43 2.40 7.09
CA HIS A 28 7.58 3.13 8.35
C HIS A 28 8.97 3.75 8.52
N THR A 29 10.01 3.08 8.04
CA THR A 29 11.40 3.55 8.19
C THR A 29 11.89 4.41 7.04
N SER A 30 11.11 4.54 5.98
CA SER A 30 11.49 5.31 4.80
C SER A 30 10.51 6.46 4.54
N ILE A 31 9.42 6.18 3.83
CA ILE A 31 8.47 7.21 3.39
C ILE A 31 7.74 7.84 4.57
N ASP A 32 7.26 7.01 5.48
CA ASP A 32 6.52 7.45 6.66
C ASP A 32 7.41 8.31 7.57
N ALA A 33 8.64 7.86 7.81
CA ALA A 33 9.60 8.62 8.62
C ALA A 33 9.96 9.96 7.96
N TYR A 34 9.96 10.03 6.64
CA TYR A 34 10.21 11.27 5.91
C TYR A 34 9.02 12.22 5.99
N HIS A 35 7.81 11.70 5.87
CA HIS A 35 6.60 12.54 5.81
C HIS A 35 6.09 12.97 7.18
N TYR A 36 6.17 12.10 8.19
CA TYR A 36 5.53 12.38 9.47
C TYR A 36 6.37 13.11 10.52
N PRO A 37 7.70 13.16 10.47
CA PRO A 37 8.44 14.05 11.38
C PRO A 37 8.10 15.53 11.14
N ASP A 38 7.83 15.91 9.91
CA ASP A 38 7.40 17.25 9.55
C ASP A 38 5.98 17.22 8.99
N ARG A 39 5.02 17.17 9.90
CA ARG A 39 3.60 17.06 9.55
C ARG A 39 3.02 18.33 8.93
N GLU A 40 3.75 19.43 8.96
CA GLU A 40 3.26 20.68 8.41
C GLU A 40 3.35 20.71 6.88
N THR A 41 4.31 19.99 6.32
CA THR A 41 4.49 19.95 4.87
C THR A 41 4.05 18.64 4.25
N ASP A 42 4.84 17.60 4.46
CA ASP A 42 4.66 16.33 3.74
C ASP A 42 3.49 15.51 4.29
N GLY A 43 3.33 15.51 5.60
CA GLY A 43 2.18 14.87 6.25
C GLY A 43 0.85 15.53 5.85
N ALA A 44 0.85 16.85 5.66
CA ALA A 44 -0.34 17.57 5.23
C ALA A 44 -0.78 17.15 3.82
N ALA A 45 0.15 16.91 2.91
CA ALA A 45 -0.17 16.45 1.56
C ALA A 45 -0.81 15.05 1.56
N TRP A 46 -0.31 14.14 2.40
CA TRP A 46 -0.93 12.83 2.57
C TRP A 46 -2.34 12.93 3.14
N ILE A 47 -2.51 13.74 4.18
CA ILE A 47 -3.82 13.95 4.82
C ILE A 47 -4.81 14.57 3.84
N ASP A 48 -4.37 15.50 3.01
CA ASP A 48 -5.21 16.07 1.95
C ASP A 48 -5.67 14.99 0.97
N ALA A 49 -4.76 14.11 0.53
CA ALA A 49 -5.10 13.01 -0.35
C ALA A 49 -6.10 12.04 0.31
N VAL A 50 -5.92 11.73 1.60
CA VAL A 50 -6.85 10.91 2.37
C VAL A 50 -8.24 11.54 2.39
N SER A 51 -8.32 12.84 2.64
CA SER A 51 -9.60 13.55 2.70
C SER A 51 -10.32 13.54 1.36
N LYS A 52 -9.59 13.62 0.25
CA LYS A 52 -10.16 13.55 -1.10
C LYS A 52 -10.68 12.16 -1.46
N ASP A 53 -10.23 11.14 -0.78
CA ASP A 53 -10.72 9.77 -0.94
C ASP A 53 -11.97 9.48 -0.09
N ASP A 54 -12.60 10.50 0.45
CA ASP A 54 -13.90 10.45 1.15
C ASP A 54 -13.97 9.44 2.30
N GLY A 55 -12.89 9.34 3.08
CA GLY A 55 -12.87 8.46 4.25
C GLY A 55 -12.82 6.97 3.91
N CYS A 56 -12.48 6.61 2.68
CA CYS A 56 -12.24 5.21 2.33
C CYS A 56 -10.85 4.78 2.81
N TYR A 57 -10.78 3.64 3.48
CA TYR A 57 -9.52 3.06 3.96
C TYR A 57 -9.43 1.60 3.54
N ILE A 58 -8.21 1.16 3.27
CA ILE A 58 -7.98 -0.21 2.77
C ILE A 58 -8.19 -1.27 3.86
N SER A 59 -8.11 -0.88 5.12
CA SER A 59 -8.32 -1.75 6.26
C SER A 59 -8.85 -0.98 7.46
N THR A 60 -9.42 -1.69 8.43
CA THR A 60 -9.83 -1.07 9.70
C THR A 60 -8.63 -0.53 10.48
N TYR A 61 -7.49 -1.18 10.37
CA TYR A 61 -6.25 -0.74 11.01
C TYR A 61 -5.80 0.63 10.46
N ALA A 62 -5.82 0.79 9.14
CA ALA A 62 -5.52 2.07 8.50
C ALA A 62 -6.51 3.16 8.92
N ARG A 63 -7.78 2.82 8.99
CA ARG A 63 -8.83 3.77 9.41
C ARG A 63 -8.66 4.22 10.86
N ASP A 64 -8.34 3.29 11.74
CA ASP A 64 -8.25 3.57 13.17
C ASP A 64 -6.95 4.32 13.53
N TYR A 65 -5.90 4.18 12.71
CA TYR A 65 -4.60 4.82 12.89
C TYR A 65 -4.14 5.54 11.62
N PRO A 66 -4.91 6.53 11.13
CA PRO A 66 -4.69 7.11 9.81
C PRO A 66 -3.35 7.85 9.66
N TYR A 67 -2.80 8.38 10.75
CA TYR A 67 -1.52 9.09 10.72
C TYR A 67 -0.31 8.19 10.89
N ARG A 68 -0.52 6.92 11.24
CA ARG A 68 0.58 6.00 11.54
C ARG A 68 0.61 4.81 10.60
N GLU A 69 -0.56 4.33 10.19
CA GLU A 69 -0.66 3.04 9.54
C GLU A 69 -1.26 3.09 8.14
N ASP A 70 -2.00 4.14 7.80
CA ASP A 70 -2.68 4.20 6.50
C ASP A 70 -1.70 4.10 5.33
N LEU A 71 -0.63 4.88 5.36
CA LEU A 71 0.40 4.86 4.31
C LEU A 71 1.07 3.48 4.24
N ALA A 72 1.47 2.94 5.39
CA ALA A 72 2.15 1.65 5.45
C ALA A 72 1.24 0.49 5.01
N GLU A 73 -0.06 0.54 5.35
CA GLU A 73 -1.03 -0.46 4.91
C GLU A 73 -1.28 -0.37 3.40
N LEU A 74 -1.28 0.82 2.83
CA LEU A 74 -1.51 1.00 1.41
C LEU A 74 -0.30 0.63 0.55
N MET A 75 0.92 0.85 1.02
CA MET A 75 2.13 0.66 0.20
C MET A 75 2.24 -0.72 -0.46
N PRO A 76 2.01 -1.85 0.24
CA PRO A 76 2.07 -3.15 -0.41
C PRO A 76 1.07 -3.27 -1.57
N LEU A 77 -0.12 -2.71 -1.40
CA LEU A 77 -1.16 -2.74 -2.41
C LEU A 77 -0.85 -1.80 -3.57
N TYR A 78 -0.24 -0.66 -3.28
CA TYR A 78 0.27 0.25 -4.30
C TYR A 78 1.31 -0.45 -5.18
N VAL A 79 2.27 -1.13 -4.56
CA VAL A 79 3.29 -1.90 -5.28
C VAL A 79 2.63 -2.99 -6.14
N ALA A 80 1.65 -3.71 -5.58
CA ALA A 80 0.94 -4.75 -6.34
C ALA A 80 0.22 -4.16 -7.56
N VAL A 81 -0.51 -3.07 -7.38
CA VAL A 81 -1.27 -2.44 -8.47
C VAL A 81 -0.35 -1.93 -9.58
N ARG A 82 0.78 -1.31 -9.22
CA ARG A 82 1.68 -0.66 -10.18
C ARG A 82 2.71 -1.60 -10.80
N TYR A 83 3.21 -2.58 -10.04
CA TYR A 83 4.37 -3.38 -10.46
C TYR A 83 4.08 -4.87 -10.57
N PHE A 84 3.05 -5.37 -9.91
CA PHE A 84 2.67 -6.79 -9.93
C PHE A 84 1.17 -6.98 -10.15
N PRO A 85 0.59 -6.39 -11.21
CA PRO A 85 -0.86 -6.45 -11.39
C PRO A 85 -1.39 -7.87 -11.59
N ASP A 86 -0.54 -8.79 -12.02
CA ASP A 86 -0.93 -10.19 -12.22
C ASP A 86 -1.12 -10.97 -10.91
N ARG A 87 -0.66 -10.40 -9.78
CA ARG A 87 -0.81 -11.04 -8.46
C ARG A 87 -2.16 -10.76 -7.81
N ILE A 88 -2.94 -9.85 -8.36
CA ILE A 88 -4.24 -9.47 -7.82
C ILE A 88 -5.30 -9.58 -8.92
N SER A 89 -6.53 -9.86 -8.51
CA SER A 89 -7.66 -9.88 -9.45
C SER A 89 -7.99 -8.47 -9.92
N SER A 90 -8.65 -8.36 -11.08
CA SER A 90 -9.13 -7.08 -11.58
C SER A 90 -10.10 -6.41 -10.61
N ASP A 91 -10.97 -7.20 -9.95
CA ASP A 91 -11.90 -6.68 -8.95
C ASP A 91 -11.18 -6.07 -7.76
N THR A 92 -10.15 -6.76 -7.26
CA THR A 92 -9.33 -6.26 -6.15
C THR A 92 -8.61 -4.97 -6.55
N ARG A 93 -8.01 -4.95 -7.74
CA ARG A 93 -7.35 -3.77 -8.27
C ARG A 93 -8.30 -2.59 -8.35
N ASP A 94 -9.50 -2.81 -8.89
CA ASP A 94 -10.49 -1.74 -9.03
C ASP A 94 -10.94 -1.19 -7.68
N LYS A 95 -11.09 -2.05 -6.68
CA LYS A 95 -11.42 -1.62 -5.31
C LYS A 95 -10.30 -0.79 -4.69
N ILE A 96 -9.05 -1.21 -4.85
CA ILE A 96 -7.90 -0.46 -4.34
C ILE A 96 -7.85 0.92 -5.00
N LEU A 97 -7.95 0.97 -6.32
CA LEU A 97 -7.89 2.22 -7.08
C LEU A 97 -9.03 3.16 -6.74
N SER A 98 -10.26 2.65 -6.63
CA SER A 98 -11.41 3.50 -6.33
C SER A 98 -11.38 4.03 -4.90
N CYS A 99 -10.95 3.23 -3.93
CA CYS A 99 -10.84 3.63 -2.53
C CYS A 99 -9.73 4.64 -2.29
N ASN A 100 -8.61 4.53 -3.01
CA ASN A 100 -7.38 5.25 -2.70
C ASN A 100 -6.89 6.10 -3.87
N LEU A 101 -7.77 6.55 -4.74
CA LEU A 101 -7.40 7.22 -5.98
C LEU A 101 -6.43 8.39 -5.75
N ASN A 102 -6.76 9.28 -4.85
CA ASN A 102 -5.96 10.47 -4.59
C ASN A 102 -4.65 10.13 -3.88
N ARG A 103 -4.67 9.17 -2.97
CA ARG A 103 -3.47 8.67 -2.30
C ARG A 103 -2.51 8.01 -3.28
N ILE A 104 -3.05 7.19 -4.20
CA ILE A 104 -2.23 6.53 -5.23
C ILE A 104 -1.63 7.56 -6.18
N GLN A 105 -2.40 8.56 -6.60
CA GLN A 105 -1.88 9.65 -7.43
C GLN A 105 -0.79 10.44 -6.70
N TYR A 106 -0.94 10.65 -5.41
CA TYR A 106 0.10 11.29 -4.61
C TYR A 106 1.39 10.45 -4.59
N LEU A 107 1.27 9.15 -4.35
CA LEU A 107 2.43 8.26 -4.38
C LEU A 107 3.11 8.24 -5.76
N ASP A 108 2.33 8.23 -6.83
CA ASP A 108 2.87 8.35 -8.19
C ASP A 108 3.68 9.65 -8.37
N SER A 109 3.22 10.74 -7.78
CA SER A 109 3.86 12.05 -7.90
C SER A 109 5.22 12.13 -7.20
N LEU A 110 5.45 11.29 -6.20
CA LEU A 110 6.71 11.25 -5.46
C LEU A 110 7.87 10.68 -6.28
N LYS A 111 7.57 9.97 -7.36
CA LYS A 111 8.57 9.32 -8.24
C LYS A 111 9.57 8.49 -7.45
N LEU A 112 9.05 7.62 -6.59
CA LEU A 112 9.86 6.75 -5.75
C LEU A 112 10.73 5.84 -6.61
N ASP A 113 11.95 5.57 -6.12
CA ASP A 113 12.83 4.61 -6.79
C ASP A 113 12.33 3.18 -6.54
N MET A 114 11.63 2.65 -7.52
CA MET A 114 11.05 1.31 -7.48
C MET A 114 11.81 0.33 -8.36
N SER A 115 13.09 0.60 -8.65
CA SER A 115 13.91 -0.22 -9.56
C SER A 115 14.02 -1.68 -9.11
N LEU A 116 13.93 -1.95 -7.81
CA LEU A 116 13.93 -3.32 -7.26
C LEU A 116 12.71 -4.15 -7.69
N TYR A 117 11.63 -3.49 -8.10
CA TYR A 117 10.39 -4.13 -8.53
C TYR A 117 10.20 -4.10 -10.04
N GLN A 118 11.17 -3.58 -10.78
CA GLN A 118 11.16 -3.51 -12.24
C GLN A 118 12.23 -4.44 -12.80
N ASN A 119 11.86 -5.26 -13.78
CA ASN A 119 12.79 -6.13 -14.47
C ASN A 119 13.27 -5.50 -15.79
#